data_80aa737384d5c39b5cfd6af2a416d9de
#
_entry.id   80aa737384d5c39b5cfd6af2a416d9de
#
_cell.length_a   1.000
_cell.length_b   1.000
_cell.length_c   1.000
_cell.angle_alpha   90.00
_cell.angle_beta   90.00
_cell.angle_gamma   90.00
#
_symmetry.space_group_name_H-M   'P 1'
#
loop_
_entity.id
_entity.type
_entity.pdbx_description
1 polymer ?
#
loop_
_entity_poly.entity_id
_entity_poly.type
_entity_poly.pdbx_seq_one_letter_code
_entity_poly.pdbx_strand_id
1 'polypeptide(L)' 'MVILVDTNIIIDALANREPYADDAKRIMEKCAAREITGILAAHSIPNLFYILRKNFSQEERRFLLKNLCEIFQISE' A
#
# COMPACT_ATOMS: atom_id res chain seq x y z
N MET A 1 7.04 12.08 11.13
CA MET A 1 5.77 12.42 10.48
C MET A 1 4.90 11.19 10.38
N VAL A 2 3.63 11.32 10.71
CA VAL A 2 2.65 10.24 10.61
C VAL A 2 1.62 10.64 9.56
N ILE A 3 1.36 9.76 8.59
CA ILE A 3 0.37 10.02 7.55
C ILE A 3 -0.63 8.87 7.45
N LEU A 4 -1.86 9.21 7.14
CA LEU A 4 -2.88 8.22 6.81
C LEU A 4 -2.78 7.94 5.30
N VAL A 5 -2.51 6.70 4.94
CA VAL A 5 -2.28 6.31 3.56
C VAL A 5 -3.56 5.74 2.97
N ASP A 6 -3.99 6.31 1.85
CA ASP A 6 -5.16 5.81 1.12
C ASP A 6 -4.77 4.58 0.31
N THR A 7 -5.71 3.66 0.16
CA THR A 7 -5.58 2.49 -0.68
C THR A 7 -5.15 2.85 -2.11
N ASN A 8 -5.62 3.98 -2.63
CA ASN A 8 -5.26 4.43 -3.98
C ASN A 8 -3.76 4.66 -4.15
N ILE A 9 -3.10 5.17 -3.13
CA ILE A 9 -1.65 5.37 -3.18
C ILE A 9 -0.92 4.04 -3.34
N ILE A 10 -1.34 3.04 -2.58
CA ILE A 10 -0.75 1.70 -2.66
C ILE A 10 -0.96 1.11 -4.04
N ILE A 11 -2.15 1.20 -4.58
CA ILE A 11 -2.48 0.65 -5.88
C ILE A 11 -1.74 1.37 -7.00
N ASP A 12 -1.65 2.69 -6.93
CA ASP A 12 -0.91 3.47 -7.92
C ASP A 12 0.56 3.03 -7.96
N ALA A 13 1.15 2.78 -6.81
CA ALA A 13 2.53 2.31 -6.73
C ALA A 13 2.68 0.88 -7.24
N LEU A 14 1.82 -0.04 -6.81
CA LEU A 14 1.94 -1.46 -7.15
C LEU A 14 1.54 -1.76 -8.59
N ALA A 15 0.51 -1.10 -9.09
CA ALA A 15 0.02 -1.30 -10.46
C ALA A 15 0.67 -0.33 -11.46
N ASN A 16 1.58 0.51 -11.00
CA ASN A 16 2.31 1.47 -11.84
C ASN A 16 1.38 2.39 -12.63
N ARG A 17 0.38 2.94 -11.94
CA ARG A 17 -0.63 3.80 -12.57
C ARG A 17 -0.10 5.22 -12.78
N GLU A 18 0.10 5.59 -14.03
CA GLU A 18 0.49 6.94 -14.39
C GLU A 18 -0.73 7.89 -14.33
N PRO A 19 -0.53 9.17 -13.99
CA PRO A 19 0.75 9.85 -13.73
C PRO A 19 1.20 9.78 -12.26
N TYR A 20 0.48 9.06 -11.41
CA TYR A 20 0.67 9.10 -9.96
C TYR A 20 1.66 8.06 -9.42
N ALA A 21 2.10 7.13 -10.28
CA ALA A 21 2.91 5.99 -9.83
C ALA A 21 4.22 6.42 -9.16
N ASP A 22 4.92 7.37 -9.74
CA ASP A 22 6.22 7.80 -9.22
C ASP A 22 6.10 8.44 -7.83
N ASP A 23 5.09 9.29 -7.65
CA ASP A 23 4.85 9.92 -6.35
C ASP A 23 4.42 8.89 -5.31
N ALA A 24 3.55 7.96 -5.71
CA ALA A 24 3.08 6.90 -4.82
C ALA A 24 4.23 5.99 -4.38
N LYS A 25 5.11 5.62 -5.32
CA LYS A 25 6.30 4.81 -4.99
C LYS A 25 7.22 5.53 -4.03
N ARG A 26 7.40 6.82 -4.21
CA ARG A 26 8.23 7.63 -3.33
C ARG A 26 7.69 7.64 -1.90
N ILE A 27 6.37 7.77 -1.74
CA ILE A 27 5.73 7.71 -0.43
C ILE A 27 5.94 6.34 0.20
N MET A 28 5.77 5.27 -0.56
CA MET A 28 5.99 3.91 -0.05
C MET A 28 7.44 3.67 0.35
N GLU A 29 8.39 4.18 -0.41
CA GLU A 29 9.81 4.07 -0.09
C GLU A 29 10.14 4.77 1.23
N LYS A 30 9.58 5.95 1.46
CA LYS A 30 9.79 6.67 2.70
C LYS A 30 9.18 5.95 3.90
N CYS A 31 8.02 5.33 3.72
CA CYS A 31 7.41 4.52 4.76
C CYS A 31 8.24 3.27 5.05
N ALA A 32 8.76 2.62 4.02
CA ALA A 32 9.60 1.44 4.18
C ALA A 32 10.92 1.79 4.88
N ALA A 33 11.48 2.95 4.60
CA ALA A 33 12.71 3.43 5.22
C ALA A 33 12.49 3.98 6.63
N ARG A 34 11.24 4.01 7.09
CA ARG A 34 10.87 4.52 8.42
C ARG A 34 11.08 6.03 8.59
N GLU A 35 11.21 6.75 7.50
CA GLU A 35 11.25 8.21 7.51
C GLU A 35 9.88 8.79 7.81
N ILE A 36 8.83 8.09 7.37
CA ILE A 36 7.43 8.45 7.59
C ILE A 36 6.72 7.23 8.16
N THR A 37 5.86 7.43 9.15
CA THR A 37 4.99 6.37 9.65
C THR A 37 3.70 6.39 8.84
N GLY A 38 3.49 5.37 8.01
CA GLY A 38 2.27 5.24 7.23
C GLY A 38 1.24 4.38 7.96
N ILE A 39 0.01 4.86 8.02
CA ILE A 39 -1.10 4.16 8.69
C ILE A 39 -2.17 3.84 7.66
N LEU A 40 -2.59 2.57 7.61
CA LEU A 40 -3.72 2.12 6.82
C LEU A 40 -4.94 1.97 7.72
N ALA A 41 -6.07 2.52 7.30
CA ALA A 41 -7.32 2.33 8.02
C ALA A 41 -7.81 0.88 7.85
N ALA A 42 -8.22 0.25 8.95
CA ALA A 42 -8.67 -1.14 8.89
C ALA A 42 -9.83 -1.33 7.93
N HIS A 43 -10.72 -0.35 7.83
CA HIS A 43 -11.88 -0.45 6.93
C HIS A 43 -11.48 -0.41 5.43
N SER A 44 -10.26 -0.01 5.12
CA SER A 44 -9.75 0.00 3.75
C SER A 44 -9.21 -1.36 3.31
N ILE A 45 -8.93 -2.26 4.25
CA ILE A 45 -8.30 -3.55 3.97
C ILE A 45 -9.15 -4.43 3.03
N PRO A 46 -10.46 -4.59 3.24
CA PRO A 46 -11.27 -5.39 2.31
C PRO A 46 -11.23 -4.88 0.87
N ASN A 47 -11.24 -3.56 0.70
CA ASN A 47 -11.15 -2.95 -0.63
C ASN A 47 -9.78 -3.21 -1.26
N LEU A 48 -8.72 -3.12 -0.47
CA LEU A 48 -7.37 -3.42 -0.93
C LEU A 48 -7.25 -4.87 -1.39
N PHE A 49 -7.78 -5.82 -0.61
CA PHE A 49 -7.81 -7.23 -0.98
C PHE A 49 -8.54 -7.45 -2.30
N TYR A 50 -9.68 -6.82 -2.47
CA TYR A 50 -10.48 -6.95 -3.68
C TYR A 50 -9.67 -6.52 -4.91
N ILE A 51 -9.01 -5.37 -4.82
CA ILE A 51 -8.24 -4.84 -5.94
C ILE A 51 -7.00 -5.69 -6.22
N LEU A 52 -6.33 -6.18 -5.19
CA LEU A 52 -5.18 -7.06 -5.36
C LEU A 52 -5.58 -8.38 -5.99
N ARG A 53 -6.74 -8.95 -5.62
CA ARG A 53 -7.25 -10.17 -6.25
C ARG A 53 -7.48 -10.00 -7.74
N LYS A 54 -7.91 -8.81 -8.13
CA LYS A 54 -8.25 -8.52 -9.51
C LYS A 54 -7.01 -8.35 -10.39
N ASN A 55 -5.91 -7.86 -9.82
CA ASN A 55 -4.74 -7.46 -10.59
C ASN A 55 -3.51 -8.35 -10.41
N PHE A 56 -3.49 -9.21 -9.39
CA PHE A 56 -2.32 -10.02 -9.06
C PHE A 56 -2.70 -11.47 -8.78
N SER A 57 -1.74 -12.38 -9.01
CA SER A 57 -1.90 -13.79 -8.69
C SER A 57 -1.94 -14.02 -7.18
N GLN A 58 -2.33 -15.22 -6.75
CA GLN A 58 -2.39 -15.56 -5.34
C GLN A 58 -1.02 -15.45 -4.66
N GLU A 59 0.03 -15.91 -5.33
CA GLU A 59 1.39 -15.82 -4.78
C GLU A 59 1.85 -14.37 -4.66
N GLU A 60 1.59 -13.58 -5.70
CA GLU A 60 1.92 -12.16 -5.68
C GLU A 60 1.18 -11.42 -4.57
N ARG A 61 -0.11 -11.74 -4.38
CA ARG A 61 -0.90 -11.11 -3.31
C ARG A 61 -0.33 -11.42 -1.93
N ARG A 62 0.06 -12.66 -1.68
CA ARG A 62 0.64 -13.04 -0.38
C ARG A 62 1.91 -12.26 -0.11
N PHE A 63 2.77 -12.17 -1.12
CA PHE A 63 4.01 -11.42 -0.99
C PHE A 63 3.75 -9.93 -0.73
N LEU A 64 2.83 -9.34 -1.49
CA LEU A 64 2.50 -7.93 -1.35
C LEU A 64 1.86 -7.63 0.00
N LEU A 65 0.93 -8.45 0.45
CA LEU A 65 0.28 -8.26 1.74
C LEU A 65 1.26 -8.35 2.90
N LYS A 66 2.18 -9.30 2.84
CA LYS A 66 3.20 -9.42 3.86
C LYS A 66 4.05 -8.15 3.93
N ASN A 67 4.50 -7.66 2.79
CA ASN A 67 5.30 -6.44 2.74
C ASN A 67 4.52 -5.21 3.21
N LEU A 68 3.25 -5.10 2.84
CA LEU A 68 2.42 -3.98 3.27
C LEU A 68 2.23 -3.99 4.78
N CYS A 69 2.04 -5.15 5.40
CA CYS A 69 1.93 -5.25 6.85
C CYS A 69 3.23 -4.88 7.57
N GLU A 70 4.36 -5.10 6.93
CA GLU A 70 5.65 -4.71 7.49
C GLU A 70 5.92 -3.20 7.35
N ILE A 71 5.44 -2.60 6.25
CA ILE A 71 5.68 -1.19 5.95
C ILE A 71 4.70 -0.28 6.69
N PHE A 72 3.44 -0.67 6.79
CA PHE A 72 2.38 0.18 7.32
C PHE A 72 1.82 -0.35 8.63
N GLN A 73 1.36 0.57 9.48
CA GLN A 73 0.58 0.23 10.67
C GLN A 73 -0.90 0.20 10.28
N ILE A 74 -1.63 -0.71 10.91
CA ILE A 74 -3.08 -0.82 10.69
C ILE A 74 -3.80 -0.15 11.84
N SER A 75 -4.66 0.80 11.52
CA SER A 75 -5.47 1.51 12.49
C SER A 75 -6.88 0.93 12.52
N GLU A 76 -7.33 0.58 13.69
CA GLU A 76 -8.71 0.09 13.88
C GLU A 76 -9.75 1.19 13.97
#